data_5f0fed69ea9e5912035be909b8cf4173
#
_entry.id   5f0fed69ea9e5912035be909b8cf4173
#
_cell.length_a   1.000
_cell.length_b   1.000
_cell.length_c   1.000
_cell.angle_alpha   90.00
_cell.angle_beta   90.00
_cell.angle_gamma   90.00
#
_symmetry.space_group_name_H-M   'P 1'
#
loop_
_entity.id
_entity.type
_entity.pdbx_description
1 polymer ?
#
loop_
_entity_poly.entity_id
_entity_poly.type
_entity_poly.pdbx_seq_one_letter_code
_entity_poly.pdbx_strand_id
1 'polypeptide(L)'
;MEISHTRSTGPGPMAVESQRLTDVKRLRRIRDRIDREYAKPLDVTALARGANMPAGLLSRAFRATYGQSPYAYLTARRMDRATLLLRGDLGVDAVCSAVGCATPGIFVTRFAELVGLTPEAFRGLASDSAGAGIESMPACVAQRVARAVRNQEAPAPGRPLA
;
A
#
# COMPACT_ATOMS: atom_id res chain seq x y z
N MET A 1 14.35 -9.15 -57.46
CA MET A 1 13.43 -9.01 -56.29
C MET A 1 14.25 -9.18 -55.04
N GLU A 2 14.74 -8.08 -54.45
CA GLU A 2 15.49 -8.08 -53.20
C GLU A 2 14.49 -7.93 -52.04
N ILE A 3 14.41 -8.94 -51.19
CA ILE A 3 13.60 -8.88 -49.96
C ILE A 3 14.51 -8.28 -48.88
N SER A 4 14.36 -6.98 -48.65
CA SER A 4 15.04 -6.30 -47.55
C SER A 4 14.46 -6.80 -46.22
N HIS A 5 15.20 -7.71 -45.57
CA HIS A 5 14.93 -8.12 -44.19
C HIS A 5 15.33 -6.97 -43.26
N THR A 6 14.37 -6.14 -42.90
CA THR A 6 14.53 -5.18 -41.82
C THR A 6 14.67 -5.97 -40.49
N ARG A 7 15.88 -6.19 -40.03
CA ARG A 7 16.17 -6.72 -38.71
C ARG A 7 15.71 -5.65 -37.71
N SER A 8 14.59 -5.90 -37.07
CA SER A 8 14.15 -5.14 -35.88
C SER A 8 15.18 -5.40 -34.78
N THR A 9 16.15 -4.50 -34.65
CA THR A 9 17.11 -4.53 -33.54
C THR A 9 16.35 -4.10 -32.28
N GLY A 10 15.91 -5.06 -31.46
CA GLY A 10 15.37 -4.81 -30.15
C GLY A 10 16.40 -4.06 -29.30
N PRO A 11 15.95 -3.37 -28.23
CA PRO A 11 16.84 -2.62 -27.35
C PRO A 11 17.92 -3.54 -26.79
N GLY A 12 19.19 -3.11 -26.88
CA GLY A 12 20.31 -3.87 -26.34
C GLY A 12 20.24 -4.07 -24.83
N PRO A 13 21.00 -5.05 -24.28
CA PRO A 13 20.92 -5.42 -22.85
C PRO A 13 21.10 -4.23 -21.90
N MET A 14 21.94 -3.28 -22.22
CA MET A 14 22.16 -2.05 -21.44
C MET A 14 20.93 -1.14 -21.43
N ALA A 15 20.19 -1.05 -22.54
CA ALA A 15 18.98 -0.25 -22.63
C ALA A 15 17.84 -0.89 -21.82
N VAL A 16 17.73 -2.21 -21.84
CA VAL A 16 16.74 -2.97 -21.04
C VAL A 16 17.00 -2.79 -19.56
N GLU A 17 18.24 -2.87 -19.10
CA GLU A 17 18.61 -2.67 -17.70
C GLU A 17 18.36 -1.23 -17.23
N SER A 18 18.72 -0.24 -18.03
CA SER A 18 18.43 1.17 -17.76
C SER A 18 16.93 1.43 -17.64
N GLN A 19 16.12 0.79 -18.52
CA GLN A 19 14.66 0.90 -18.44
C GLN A 19 14.10 0.27 -17.17
N ARG A 20 14.57 -0.90 -16.77
CA ARG A 20 14.19 -1.56 -15.52
C ARG A 20 14.47 -0.69 -14.29
N LEU A 21 15.66 -0.10 -14.20
CA LEU A 21 16.02 0.80 -13.12
C LEU A 21 15.11 2.04 -13.08
N THR A 22 14.76 2.58 -14.24
CA THR A 22 13.84 3.71 -14.35
C THR A 22 12.44 3.33 -13.86
N ASP A 23 11.94 2.16 -14.24
CA ASP A 23 10.63 1.67 -13.83
C ASP A 23 10.58 1.38 -12.33
N VAL A 24 11.61 0.80 -11.75
CA VAL A 24 11.71 0.60 -10.29
C VAL A 24 11.66 1.93 -9.54
N LYS A 25 12.37 2.96 -10.02
CA LYS A 25 12.33 4.31 -9.44
C LYS A 25 10.92 4.92 -9.53
N ARG A 26 10.23 4.75 -10.66
CA ARG A 26 8.84 5.20 -10.84
C ARG A 26 7.89 4.50 -9.87
N LEU A 27 7.97 3.18 -9.76
CA LEU A 27 7.15 2.38 -8.86
C LEU A 27 7.37 2.76 -7.39
N ARG A 28 8.63 3.03 -6.99
CA ARG A 28 8.94 3.50 -5.64
C ARG A 28 8.30 4.86 -5.36
N ARG A 29 8.37 5.82 -6.29
CA ARG A 29 7.69 7.12 -6.16
C ARG A 29 6.17 6.98 -6.01
N ILE A 30 5.56 6.05 -6.75
CA ILE A 30 4.13 5.77 -6.65
C ILE A 30 3.78 5.22 -5.26
N ARG A 31 4.54 4.23 -4.78
CA ARG A 31 4.36 3.69 -3.43
C ARG A 31 4.49 4.79 -2.36
N ASP A 32 5.54 5.59 -2.43
CA ASP A 32 5.80 6.68 -1.48
C ASP A 32 4.69 7.75 -1.55
N ARG A 33 4.10 7.97 -2.73
CA ARG A 33 2.94 8.85 -2.88
C ARG A 33 1.70 8.26 -2.22
N ILE A 34 1.42 6.98 -2.41
CA ILE A 34 0.31 6.30 -1.73
C ILE A 34 0.49 6.40 -0.21
N ASP A 35 1.68 6.15 0.30
CA ASP A 35 1.99 6.20 1.73
C ASP A 35 1.79 7.59 2.35
N ARG A 36 2.06 8.66 1.61
CA ARG A 36 1.85 10.03 2.07
C ARG A 36 0.43 10.54 1.88
N GLU A 37 -0.23 10.12 0.81
CA GLU A 37 -1.49 10.71 0.37
C GLU A 37 -2.67 9.74 0.48
N TYR A 38 -2.56 8.66 1.26
CA TYR A 38 -3.57 7.60 1.38
C TYR A 38 -4.98 8.12 1.70
N ALA A 39 -5.09 9.21 2.44
CA ALA A 39 -6.39 9.82 2.80
C ALA A 39 -7.04 10.61 1.66
N LYS A 40 -6.28 10.94 0.61
CA LYS A 40 -6.81 11.65 -0.56
C LYS A 40 -7.51 10.69 -1.52
N PRO A 41 -8.38 11.19 -2.41
CA PRO A 41 -9.00 10.39 -3.46
C PRO A 41 -7.94 10.02 -4.52
N LEU A 42 -7.22 8.93 -4.28
CA LEU A 42 -6.23 8.37 -5.19
C LEU A 42 -6.87 7.24 -6.00
N ASP A 43 -6.71 7.30 -7.31
CA ASP A 43 -7.03 6.21 -8.23
C ASP A 43 -5.80 5.78 -9.05
N VAL A 44 -5.88 4.59 -9.64
CA VAL A 44 -4.78 4.02 -10.43
C VAL A 44 -4.44 4.89 -11.64
N THR A 45 -5.44 5.54 -12.25
CA THR A 45 -5.28 6.41 -13.41
C THR A 45 -4.50 7.67 -13.05
N ALA A 46 -4.84 8.31 -11.91
CA ALA A 46 -4.13 9.47 -11.39
C ALA A 46 -2.68 9.15 -11.00
N LEU A 47 -2.45 7.97 -10.42
CA LEU A 47 -1.10 7.48 -10.08
C LEU A 47 -0.28 7.21 -11.36
N ALA A 48 -0.86 6.55 -12.35
CA ALA A 48 -0.22 6.23 -13.63
C ALA A 48 0.16 7.50 -14.41
N ARG A 49 -0.76 8.47 -14.47
CA ARG A 49 -0.52 9.78 -15.10
C ARG A 49 0.65 10.50 -14.44
N GLY A 50 0.69 10.54 -13.11
CA GLY A 50 1.78 11.16 -12.36
C GLY A 50 3.14 10.48 -12.52
N ALA A 51 3.17 9.23 -12.98
CA ALA A 51 4.38 8.47 -13.24
C ALA A 51 4.74 8.38 -14.73
N ASN A 52 3.97 8.99 -15.61
CA ASN A 52 4.11 8.85 -17.07
C ASN A 52 4.08 7.37 -17.52
N MET A 53 3.13 6.60 -17.01
CA MET A 53 2.93 5.18 -17.33
C MET A 53 1.48 4.90 -17.73
N PRO A 54 1.21 4.00 -18.68
CA PRO A 54 -0.13 3.47 -18.88
C PRO A 54 -0.64 2.75 -17.62
N ALA A 55 -1.93 2.93 -17.27
CA ALA A 55 -2.51 2.34 -16.04
C ALA A 55 -2.37 0.81 -15.98
N GLY A 56 -2.55 0.11 -17.10
CA GLY A 56 -2.38 -1.33 -17.18
C GLY A 56 -0.95 -1.78 -16.96
N LEU A 57 0.02 -1.03 -17.48
CA LEU A 57 1.45 -1.31 -17.25
C LEU A 57 1.81 -1.06 -15.78
N LEU A 58 1.35 0.06 -15.21
CA LEU A 58 1.54 0.34 -13.79
C LEU A 58 1.02 -0.80 -12.92
N SER A 59 -0.22 -1.25 -13.13
CA SER A 59 -0.85 -2.31 -12.33
C SER A 59 -0.06 -3.61 -12.38
N ARG A 60 0.41 -4.02 -13.56
CA ARG A 60 1.23 -5.23 -13.73
C ARG A 60 2.60 -5.11 -13.10
N ALA A 61 3.30 -4.01 -13.36
CA ALA A 61 4.65 -3.76 -12.83
C ALA A 61 4.63 -3.62 -11.31
N PHE A 62 3.64 -2.92 -10.77
CA PHE A 62 3.48 -2.76 -9.31
C PHE A 62 3.22 -4.10 -8.62
N ARG A 63 2.33 -4.94 -9.21
CA ARG A 63 2.07 -6.29 -8.69
C ARG A 63 3.31 -7.18 -8.77
N ALA A 64 4.05 -7.13 -9.85
CA ALA A 64 5.29 -7.89 -10.00
C ALA A 64 6.36 -7.48 -8.97
N THR A 65 6.43 -6.19 -8.62
CA THR A 65 7.43 -5.65 -7.69
C THR A 65 7.01 -5.79 -6.22
N TYR A 66 5.74 -5.54 -5.89
CA TYR A 66 5.25 -5.48 -4.52
C TYR A 66 4.25 -6.58 -4.14
N GLY A 67 3.98 -7.52 -5.04
CA GLY A 67 3.07 -8.66 -4.79
C GLY A 67 1.58 -8.34 -4.81
N GLN A 68 1.20 -7.08 -4.99
CA GLN A 68 -0.20 -6.61 -4.97
C GLN A 68 -0.42 -5.42 -5.89
N SER A 69 -1.68 -5.19 -6.29
CA SER A 69 -2.02 -4.04 -7.13
C SER A 69 -1.90 -2.70 -6.37
N PRO A 70 -1.75 -1.56 -7.07
CA PRO A 70 -1.74 -0.25 -6.41
C PRO A 70 -3.00 0.03 -5.57
N TYR A 71 -4.17 -0.42 -6.04
CA TYR A 71 -5.42 -0.29 -5.30
C TYR A 71 -5.43 -1.13 -4.02
N ALA A 72 -4.98 -2.39 -4.09
CA ALA A 72 -4.89 -3.26 -2.91
C ALA A 72 -3.91 -2.70 -1.88
N TYR A 73 -2.77 -2.15 -2.35
CA TYR A 73 -1.78 -1.49 -1.50
C TYR A 73 -2.38 -0.25 -0.79
N LEU A 74 -3.07 0.61 -1.54
CA LEU A 74 -3.76 1.78 -0.97
C LEU A 74 -4.80 1.37 0.09
N THR A 75 -5.62 0.35 -0.22
CA THR A 75 -6.64 -0.16 0.71
C THR A 75 -5.99 -0.71 1.98
N ALA A 76 -4.95 -1.53 1.87
CA ALA A 76 -4.22 -2.04 3.01
C ALA A 76 -3.63 -0.90 3.86
N ARG A 77 -3.05 0.12 3.22
CA ARG A 77 -2.49 1.28 3.91
C ARG A 77 -3.54 2.07 4.69
N ARG A 78 -4.73 2.25 4.11
CA ARG A 78 -5.87 2.88 4.79
C ARG A 78 -6.31 2.08 6.02
N MET A 79 -6.40 0.74 5.89
CA MET A 79 -6.79 -0.13 7.00
C MET A 79 -5.73 -0.17 8.10
N ASP A 80 -4.45 -0.18 7.77
CA ASP A 80 -3.36 -0.07 8.76
C ASP A 80 -3.47 1.22 9.57
N ARG A 81 -3.77 2.34 8.92
CA ARG A 81 -3.98 3.62 9.60
C ARG A 81 -5.26 3.63 10.42
N ALA A 82 -6.33 3.00 9.93
CA ALA A 82 -7.58 2.87 10.67
C ALA A 82 -7.38 2.10 11.99
N THR A 83 -6.59 1.01 12.01
CA THR A 83 -6.29 0.27 13.24
C THR A 83 -5.59 1.13 14.28
N LEU A 84 -4.72 2.03 13.86
CA LEU A 84 -4.06 2.97 14.79
C LEU A 84 -5.03 4.02 15.34
N LEU A 85 -5.90 4.58 14.48
CA LEU A 85 -6.86 5.60 14.87
C LEU A 85 -7.98 5.03 15.75
N LEU A 86 -8.41 3.79 15.51
CA LEU A 86 -9.44 3.10 16.31
C LEU A 86 -8.99 2.75 17.75
N ARG A 87 -7.71 2.81 18.04
CA ARG A 87 -7.17 2.67 19.39
C ARG A 87 -7.30 3.95 20.22
N GLY A 88 -7.54 5.07 19.56
CA GLY A 88 -7.81 6.34 20.21
C GLY A 88 -9.30 6.60 20.38
N ASP A 89 -9.64 7.85 20.67
CA ASP A 89 -11.02 8.27 21.03
C ASP A 89 -11.92 8.51 19.80
N LEU A 90 -11.42 8.35 18.56
CA LEU A 90 -12.18 8.61 17.36
C LEU A 90 -13.26 7.54 17.13
N GLY A 91 -14.47 7.99 16.80
CA GLY A 91 -15.55 7.09 16.37
C GLY A 91 -15.27 6.47 15.01
N VAL A 92 -15.94 5.35 14.69
CA VAL A 92 -15.75 4.61 13.46
C VAL A 92 -15.96 5.47 12.20
N ASP A 93 -16.99 6.31 12.19
CA ASP A 93 -17.27 7.22 11.07
C ASP A 93 -16.19 8.28 10.88
N ALA A 94 -15.65 8.81 11.97
CA ALA A 94 -14.55 9.76 11.93
C ALA A 94 -13.28 9.10 11.39
N VAL A 95 -12.99 7.86 11.79
CA VAL A 95 -11.87 7.08 11.28
C VAL A 95 -12.06 6.77 9.78
N CYS A 96 -13.26 6.35 9.33
CA CYS A 96 -13.58 6.13 7.95
C CYS A 96 -13.25 7.37 7.09
N SER A 97 -13.67 8.54 7.53
CA SER A 97 -13.39 9.82 6.86
C SER A 97 -11.90 10.15 6.90
N ALA A 98 -11.23 9.98 8.02
CA ALA A 98 -9.82 10.30 8.21
C ALA A 98 -8.88 9.45 7.34
N VAL A 99 -9.26 8.20 7.02
CA VAL A 99 -8.46 7.34 6.13
C VAL A 99 -8.85 7.48 4.66
N GLY A 100 -9.80 8.33 4.32
CA GLY A 100 -10.20 8.62 2.94
C GLY A 100 -11.06 7.52 2.31
N CYS A 101 -11.81 6.75 3.09
CA CYS A 101 -12.80 5.82 2.56
C CYS A 101 -14.07 6.57 2.18
N ALA A 102 -14.63 6.22 1.00
CA ALA A 102 -15.76 6.94 0.42
C ALA A 102 -17.06 6.71 1.20
N THR A 103 -17.27 5.51 1.74
CA THR A 103 -18.50 5.15 2.46
C THR A 103 -18.20 4.26 3.66
N PRO A 104 -18.96 4.41 4.78
CA PRO A 104 -18.80 3.55 5.94
C PRO A 104 -18.98 2.06 5.64
N GLY A 105 -19.93 1.68 4.78
CA GLY A 105 -20.16 0.28 4.42
C GLY A 105 -18.96 -0.37 3.74
N ILE A 106 -18.31 0.32 2.79
CA ILE A 106 -17.08 -0.16 2.14
C ILE A 106 -15.96 -0.24 3.18
N PHE A 107 -15.85 0.75 4.06
CA PHE A 107 -14.85 0.76 5.13
C PHE A 107 -14.98 -0.46 6.04
N VAL A 108 -16.17 -0.71 6.59
CA VAL A 108 -16.45 -1.87 7.47
C VAL A 108 -16.11 -3.19 6.79
N THR A 109 -16.57 -3.37 5.53
CA THR A 109 -16.31 -4.60 4.77
C THR A 109 -14.81 -4.81 4.55
N ARG A 110 -14.09 -3.79 4.07
CA ARG A 110 -12.63 -3.89 3.81
C ARG A 110 -11.82 -4.05 5.07
N PHE A 111 -12.24 -3.39 6.15
CA PHE A 111 -11.59 -3.55 7.45
C PHE A 111 -11.75 -4.99 7.96
N ALA A 112 -12.98 -5.54 7.93
CA ALA A 112 -13.24 -6.91 8.35
C ALA A 112 -12.50 -7.95 7.51
N GLU A 113 -12.41 -7.76 6.18
CA GLU A 113 -11.66 -8.65 5.27
C GLU A 113 -10.15 -8.65 5.57
N LEU A 114 -9.57 -7.51 5.90
CA LEU A 114 -8.12 -7.37 6.09
C LEU A 114 -7.68 -7.58 7.54
N VAL A 115 -8.48 -7.17 8.50
CA VAL A 115 -8.15 -7.26 9.94
C VAL A 115 -8.76 -8.50 10.59
N GLY A 116 -9.89 -9.00 10.06
CA GLY A 116 -10.60 -10.16 10.59
C GLY A 116 -11.66 -9.84 11.65
N LEU A 117 -11.86 -8.55 11.94
CA LEU A 117 -12.85 -8.04 12.90
C LEU A 117 -13.53 -6.80 12.33
N THR A 118 -14.76 -6.51 12.73
CA THR A 118 -15.37 -5.21 12.40
C THR A 118 -14.66 -4.06 13.14
N PRO A 119 -14.70 -2.83 12.62
CA PRO A 119 -14.10 -1.68 13.30
C PRO A 119 -14.58 -1.48 14.71
N GLU A 120 -15.89 -1.71 14.97
CA GLU A 120 -16.51 -1.61 16.29
C GLU A 120 -15.97 -2.68 17.23
N ALA A 121 -15.90 -3.94 16.79
CA ALA A 121 -15.36 -5.04 17.58
C ALA A 121 -13.88 -4.82 17.89
N PHE A 122 -13.09 -4.34 16.90
CA PHE A 122 -11.68 -4.01 17.10
C PHE A 122 -11.50 -2.90 18.14
N ARG A 123 -12.32 -1.86 18.08
CA ARG A 123 -12.30 -0.74 19.05
C ARG A 123 -12.66 -1.20 20.47
N GLY A 124 -13.68 -2.06 20.62
CA GLY A 124 -14.03 -2.65 21.90
C GLY A 124 -12.87 -3.39 22.55
N LEU A 125 -12.21 -4.27 21.79
CA LEU A 125 -11.03 -5.00 22.27
C LEU A 125 -9.85 -4.06 22.59
N ALA A 126 -9.66 -2.99 21.83
CA ALA A 126 -8.61 -2.02 22.09
C ALA A 126 -8.87 -1.20 23.37
N SER A 127 -10.14 -0.89 23.67
CA SER A 127 -10.53 -0.21 24.90
C SER A 127 -10.37 -1.10 26.13
N ASP A 128 -10.73 -2.37 26.03
CA ASP A 128 -10.57 -3.35 27.11
C ASP A 128 -9.09 -3.67 27.38
N SER A 129 -8.22 -3.59 26.35
CA SER A 129 -6.79 -3.85 26.50
C SER A 129 -5.97 -2.63 26.95
N ALA A 130 -6.56 -1.46 27.07
CA ALA A 130 -5.91 -0.32 27.74
C ALA A 130 -5.62 -0.60 29.23
N GLY A 131 -6.25 -1.65 29.81
CA GLY A 131 -5.99 -2.17 31.15
C GLY A 131 -5.27 -3.52 31.20
N ALA A 132 -5.16 -4.24 30.09
CA ALA A 132 -4.49 -5.56 29.99
C ALA A 132 -3.58 -5.55 28.75
N GLY A 133 -2.29 -5.81 28.94
CA GLY A 133 -1.29 -5.77 27.88
C GLY A 133 -1.66 -6.60 26.63
N ILE A 134 -0.87 -6.45 25.57
CA ILE A 134 -1.00 -7.03 24.23
C ILE A 134 -1.32 -8.55 24.19
N GLU A 135 -1.18 -9.25 25.31
CA GLU A 135 -1.41 -10.68 25.46
C GLU A 135 -2.87 -11.13 25.29
N SER A 136 -3.82 -10.20 25.31
CA SER A 136 -5.26 -10.49 25.19
C SER A 136 -5.80 -10.44 23.75
N MET A 137 -4.98 -10.13 22.74
CA MET A 137 -5.40 -10.08 21.34
C MET A 137 -5.31 -11.45 20.67
N PRO A 138 -6.27 -11.84 19.81
CA PRO A 138 -6.14 -13.02 18.97
C PRO A 138 -4.84 -12.95 18.16
N ALA A 139 -4.09 -14.05 18.08
CA ALA A 139 -2.76 -14.11 17.45
C ALA A 139 -2.73 -13.59 16.01
N CYS A 140 -3.82 -13.76 15.25
CA CYS A 140 -3.96 -13.27 13.88
C CYS A 140 -4.02 -11.71 13.80
N VAL A 141 -4.56 -11.06 14.83
CA VAL A 141 -4.64 -9.59 14.91
C VAL A 141 -3.32 -9.04 15.42
N ALA A 142 -2.71 -9.68 16.43
CA ALA A 142 -1.42 -9.30 16.98
C ALA A 142 -0.31 -9.34 15.91
N GLN A 143 -0.28 -10.37 15.04
CA GLN A 143 0.69 -10.47 13.94
C GLN A 143 0.53 -9.35 12.90
N ARG A 144 -0.69 -8.93 12.57
CA ARG A 144 -0.93 -7.84 11.61
C ARG A 144 -0.57 -6.49 12.19
N VAL A 145 -0.86 -6.26 13.45
CA VAL A 145 -0.48 -5.05 14.18
C VAL A 145 1.05 -4.94 14.29
N ALA A 146 1.74 -6.04 14.62
CA ALA A 146 3.19 -6.10 14.68
C ALA A 146 3.86 -5.91 13.29
N ARG A 147 3.18 -6.33 12.21
CA ARG A 147 3.66 -6.14 10.83
C ARG A 147 3.54 -4.68 10.37
N ALA A 148 2.48 -3.97 10.76
CA ALA A 148 2.31 -2.54 10.48
C ALA A 148 3.40 -1.70 11.16
N VAL A 149 3.75 -2.01 12.40
CA VAL A 149 4.81 -1.35 13.16
C VAL A 149 6.19 -1.60 12.53
N ARG A 150 6.46 -2.84 12.09
CA ARG A 150 7.75 -3.21 11.47
C ARG A 150 7.99 -2.53 10.11
N ASN A 151 6.94 -2.24 9.34
CA ASN A 151 7.06 -1.50 8.07
C ASN A 151 7.35 -0.01 8.28
N GLN A 152 7.14 0.52 9.48
CA GLN A 152 7.43 1.91 9.82
C GLN A 152 8.89 2.10 10.29
N GLU A 153 9.54 1.03 10.74
CA GLU A 153 10.94 1.03 11.25
C GLU A 153 11.96 0.41 10.28
N ALA A 154 11.68 0.30 8.99
CA ALA A 154 12.69 -0.11 8.03
C ALA A 154 13.82 0.95 8.02
N PRO A 155 15.05 0.63 8.49
CA PRO A 155 16.13 1.60 8.51
C PRO A 155 16.44 2.03 7.08
N ALA A 156 16.72 3.32 6.90
CA ALA A 156 17.26 3.83 5.66
C ALA A 156 18.52 3.04 5.28
N PRO A 157 18.71 2.64 4.00
CA PRO A 157 19.92 1.95 3.58
C PRO A 157 21.15 2.81 3.94
N GLY A 158 22.03 2.25 4.76
CA GLY A 158 23.22 2.89 5.26
C GLY A 158 24.06 3.50 4.12
N ARG A 159 24.51 4.72 4.30
CA ARG A 159 25.53 5.36 3.49
C ARG A 159 26.77 4.45 3.47
N PRO A 160 27.36 4.17 2.32
CA PRO A 160 28.69 3.55 2.30
C PRO A 160 29.67 4.54 2.94
N LEU A 161 30.41 4.05 3.92
CA LEU A 161 31.56 4.76 4.48
C LEU A 161 32.64 4.83 3.40
N ALA A 162 33.16 6.02 3.21
CA ALA A 162 34.31 6.30 2.36
C ALA A 162 35.58 5.63 2.89
#